data_d11655d552351776d6d83e9b6bd5d5b9
#
_entry.id   d11655d552351776d6d83e9b6bd5d5b9
#
_cell.length_a   1.000
_cell.length_b   1.000
_cell.length_c   1.000
_cell.angle_alpha   90.00
_cell.angle_beta   90.00
_cell.angle_gamma   90.00
#
_symmetry.space_group_name_H-M   'P 1'
#
loop_
_entity.id
_entity.type
_entity.pdbx_description
1 polymer ?
#
loop_
_entity_poly.entity_id
_entity_poly.type
_entity_poly.pdbx_seq_one_letter_code
_entity_poly.pdbx_strand_id
1 'polypeptide(L)'
;MTARAGVGERYAVRVMVTPAWEQVPLQVDANTTVAQLKHEALRAALKTTAGEAAYVVKFRGAPILDESITLGALGAVPNAPFIVLPGRRQPVR
;
A
#
# COMPACT_ATOMS: atom_id res chain seq x y z
N MET A 1 -28.29 -5.96 4.96
CA MET A 1 -27.77 -5.81 4.61
C MET A 1 -27.02 -5.91 4.32
N THR A 2 -26.86 -5.92 4.12
CA THR A 2 -26.24 -6.07 3.88
C THR A 2 -25.39 -5.72 3.59
N ALA A 3 -25.36 -5.70 3.72
CA ALA A 3 -24.43 -5.20 3.57
C ALA A 3 -23.74 -5.27 2.62
N ARG A 4 -23.42 -4.88 2.13
CA ARG A 4 -22.73 -4.99 1.29
C ARG A 4 -21.66 -5.41 1.66
N ALA A 5 -21.49 -6.46 1.60
CA ALA A 5 -20.38 -7.09 1.98
C ALA A 5 -19.23 -6.57 1.30
N GLY A 6 -18.18 -6.44 1.86
CA GLY A 6 -16.99 -5.91 1.27
C GLY A 6 -16.95 -4.41 1.21
N VAL A 7 -18.07 -3.79 1.06
CA VAL A 7 -18.06 -2.36 1.03
C VAL A 7 -17.95 -1.88 2.44
N GLY A 8 -16.96 -1.14 2.76
CA GLY A 8 -16.76 -0.68 4.12
C GLY A 8 -16.24 -1.72 5.08
N GLU A 9 -16.17 -2.97 4.65
CA GLU A 9 -15.67 -3.99 5.52
C GLU A 9 -14.16 -3.91 5.55
N ARG A 10 -13.60 -3.81 6.72
CA ARG A 10 -12.17 -3.60 6.83
C ARG A 10 -11.43 -4.90 7.11
N TYR A 11 -10.22 -4.96 6.64
CA TYR A 11 -9.40 -6.12 6.90
C TYR A 11 -7.96 -5.65 6.98
N ALA A 12 -7.08 -6.49 7.52
CA ALA A 12 -5.68 -6.11 7.67
C ALA A 12 -4.86 -6.64 6.52
N VAL A 13 -3.93 -5.82 6.05
CA VAL A 13 -2.92 -6.28 5.10
C VAL A 13 -1.56 -6.02 5.75
N ARG A 14 -0.52 -6.63 5.23
CA ARG A 14 0.81 -6.50 5.78
C ARG A 14 1.66 -5.72 4.79
N VAL A 15 2.30 -4.67 5.26
CA VAL A 15 3.11 -3.84 4.39
C VAL A 15 4.52 -3.78 4.93
N MET A 16 5.48 -4.22 4.14
CA MET A 16 6.88 -4.12 4.51
C MET A 16 7.41 -2.82 3.96
N VAL A 17 7.94 -1.97 4.83
CA VAL A 17 8.53 -0.71 4.42
C VAL A 17 10.03 -0.90 4.48
N THR A 18 10.68 -1.03 3.33
CA THR A 18 12.05 -1.49 3.30
C THR A 18 13.08 -0.58 3.94
N PRO A 19 12.98 0.74 3.86
CA PRO A 19 14.03 1.53 4.50
C PRO A 19 14.11 1.26 6.00
N ALA A 20 12.97 0.97 6.61
CA ALA A 20 12.95 0.69 8.04
C ALA A 20 12.99 -0.80 8.32
N TRP A 21 12.84 -1.62 7.30
CA TRP A 21 12.73 -3.07 7.43
C TRP A 21 11.64 -3.42 8.45
N GLU A 22 10.57 -2.66 8.40
CA GLU A 22 9.50 -2.84 9.35
C GLU A 22 8.24 -3.26 8.63
N GLN A 23 7.58 -4.27 9.14
CA GLN A 23 6.33 -4.72 8.58
C GLN A 23 5.22 -4.14 9.42
N VAL A 24 4.33 -3.40 8.78
CA VAL A 24 3.24 -2.79 9.51
C VAL A 24 1.91 -3.36 9.04
N PRO A 25 1.02 -3.67 9.95
CA PRO A 25 -0.32 -4.08 9.60
C PRO A 25 -1.15 -2.83 9.39
N LEU A 26 -1.95 -2.81 8.33
CA LEU A 26 -2.82 -1.68 8.07
C LEU A 26 -4.24 -2.15 7.89
N GLN A 27 -5.18 -1.39 8.43
CA GLN A 27 -6.60 -1.67 8.25
C GLN A 27 -7.05 -0.95 7.00
N VAL A 28 -7.57 -1.70 6.06
CA VAL A 28 -7.98 -1.16 4.76
C VAL A 28 -9.32 -1.74 4.39
N ASP A 29 -9.88 -1.29 3.28
CA ASP A 29 -11.07 -1.91 2.71
C ASP A 29 -10.91 -1.92 1.19
N ALA A 30 -11.93 -2.42 0.51
CA ALA A 30 -11.83 -2.56 -0.94
C ALA A 30 -11.72 -1.23 -1.67
N ASN A 31 -12.14 -0.14 -1.04
CA ASN A 31 -12.06 1.18 -1.65
C ASN A 31 -10.78 1.93 -1.33
N THR A 32 -9.92 1.37 -0.49
CA THR A 32 -8.65 1.99 -0.18
C THR A 32 -7.78 1.97 -1.44
N THR A 33 -7.20 3.11 -1.80
CA THR A 33 -6.32 3.15 -2.97
C THR A 33 -4.91 2.77 -2.58
N VAL A 34 -4.11 2.41 -3.57
CA VAL A 34 -2.70 2.10 -3.34
C VAL A 34 -1.98 3.33 -2.78
N ALA A 35 -2.34 4.53 -3.26
CA ALA A 35 -1.73 5.76 -2.73
C ALA A 35 -2.03 5.92 -1.25
N GLN A 36 -3.25 5.62 -0.82
CA GLN A 36 -3.59 5.72 0.59
C GLN A 36 -2.83 4.69 1.41
N LEU A 37 -2.70 3.48 0.89
CA LEU A 37 -1.95 2.43 1.57
C LEU A 37 -0.49 2.86 1.74
N LYS A 38 0.11 3.41 0.70
CA LYS A 38 1.49 3.86 0.75
C LYS A 38 1.65 4.97 1.79
N HIS A 39 0.75 5.91 1.78
CA HIS A 39 0.81 7.05 2.71
C HIS A 39 0.76 6.55 4.16
N GLU A 40 -0.19 5.67 4.46
CA GLU A 40 -0.33 5.18 5.81
C GLU A 40 0.85 4.31 6.24
N ALA A 41 1.38 3.51 5.33
CA ALA A 41 2.51 2.66 5.66
C ALA A 41 3.74 3.50 5.97
N LEU A 42 3.98 4.55 5.19
CA LEU A 42 5.14 5.40 5.43
C LEU A 42 4.98 6.15 6.74
N ARG A 43 3.78 6.64 7.03
CA ARG A 43 3.56 7.31 8.30
C ARG A 43 3.82 6.38 9.47
N ALA A 44 3.35 5.16 9.37
CA ALA A 44 3.50 4.22 10.48
C ALA A 44 4.94 3.79 10.68
N ALA A 45 5.66 3.54 9.60
CA ALA A 45 7.02 3.00 9.70
C ALA A 45 8.08 4.07 9.85
N LEU A 46 7.96 5.15 9.09
CA LEU A 46 9.00 6.16 9.07
C LEU A 46 8.63 7.41 9.82
N LYS A 47 7.40 7.51 10.27
CA LYS A 47 6.88 8.66 11.01
C LYS A 47 6.87 9.93 10.18
N THR A 48 6.93 9.79 8.87
CA THR A 48 6.93 10.95 7.98
C THR A 48 6.45 10.49 6.62
N THR A 49 5.83 11.39 5.88
CA THR A 49 5.47 11.12 4.51
C THR A 49 6.32 11.95 3.55
N ALA A 50 7.39 12.55 4.06
CA ALA A 50 8.27 13.35 3.21
C ALA A 50 8.87 12.43 2.16
N GLY A 51 8.86 12.85 0.92
CA GLY A 51 9.40 12.05 -0.16
C GLY A 51 8.50 10.92 -0.60
N GLU A 52 7.25 10.91 -0.16
CA GLU A 52 6.33 9.82 -0.46
C GLU A 52 6.23 9.54 -1.94
N ALA A 53 6.29 10.55 -2.80
CA ALA A 53 6.15 10.35 -4.23
C ALA A 53 7.29 9.53 -4.82
N ALA A 54 8.41 9.44 -4.12
CA ALA A 54 9.55 8.67 -4.61
C ALA A 54 9.48 7.20 -4.24
N TYR A 55 8.46 6.80 -3.47
CA TYR A 55 8.32 5.41 -3.08
C TYR A 55 7.36 4.71 -4.03
N VAL A 56 7.57 3.44 -4.24
CA VAL A 56 6.69 2.63 -5.06
C VAL A 56 6.13 1.50 -4.22
N VAL A 57 5.01 0.96 -4.64
CA VAL A 57 4.36 -0.15 -3.97
C VAL A 57 4.41 -1.35 -4.90
N LYS A 58 4.83 -2.48 -4.38
CA LYS A 58 4.80 -3.73 -5.13
C LYS A 58 3.77 -4.65 -4.52
N PHE A 59 3.05 -5.34 -5.37
CA PHE A 59 2.05 -6.32 -4.95
C PHE A 59 2.30 -7.55 -5.81
N ARG A 60 2.57 -8.65 -5.14
CA ARG A 60 2.86 -9.93 -5.80
C ARG A 60 4.05 -9.80 -6.75
N GLY A 61 5.01 -9.02 -6.34
CA GLY A 61 6.26 -8.89 -7.08
C GLY A 61 6.23 -7.89 -8.22
N ALA A 62 5.09 -7.25 -8.48
CA ALA A 62 4.99 -6.30 -9.56
C ALA A 62 4.73 -4.89 -9.03
N PRO A 63 5.38 -3.89 -9.58
CA PRO A 63 5.14 -2.53 -9.13
C PRO A 63 3.77 -2.06 -9.58
N ILE A 64 3.11 -1.29 -8.74
CA ILE A 64 1.82 -0.72 -9.07
C ILE A 64 2.10 0.69 -9.59
N LEU A 65 1.89 0.89 -10.86
CA LEU A 65 2.19 2.18 -11.45
C LEU A 65 1.05 3.18 -11.30
N ASP A 66 -0.18 2.70 -11.31
CA ASP A 66 -1.34 3.56 -11.15
C ASP A 66 -1.81 3.44 -9.72
N GLU A 67 -1.38 4.38 -8.87
CA GLU A 67 -1.68 4.30 -7.46
C GLU A 67 -3.09 4.75 -7.11
N SER A 68 -3.86 5.16 -8.10
CA SER A 68 -5.26 5.48 -7.85
C SER A 68 -6.13 4.21 -7.86
N ILE A 69 -5.55 3.08 -8.22
CA ILE A 69 -6.31 1.85 -8.26
C ILE A 69 -6.64 1.40 -6.85
N THR A 70 -7.79 0.82 -6.65
CA THR A 70 -8.20 0.39 -5.31
C THR A 70 -7.70 -1.01 -5.01
N LEU A 71 -7.64 -1.34 -3.74
CA LEU A 71 -7.21 -2.67 -3.33
C LEU A 71 -8.22 -3.73 -3.81
N GLY A 72 -9.50 -3.36 -3.88
CA GLY A 72 -10.49 -4.28 -4.42
C GLY A 72 -10.22 -4.59 -5.88
N ALA A 73 -9.83 -3.58 -6.66
CA ALA A 73 -9.53 -3.79 -8.07
C ALA A 73 -8.27 -4.63 -8.25
N LEU A 74 -7.34 -4.56 -7.30
CA LEU A 74 -6.13 -5.37 -7.37
C LEU A 74 -6.39 -6.82 -6.98
N GLY A 75 -7.52 -7.08 -6.33
CA GLY A 75 -7.77 -8.42 -5.83
C GLY A 75 -7.08 -8.71 -4.51
N ALA A 76 -6.73 -7.68 -3.75
CA ALA A 76 -6.09 -7.90 -2.46
C ALA A 76 -7.07 -8.55 -1.50
N VAL A 77 -6.56 -9.43 -0.68
CA VAL A 77 -7.37 -10.17 0.30
C VAL A 77 -6.78 -9.94 1.68
N PRO A 78 -7.47 -10.34 2.74
CA PRO A 78 -6.93 -10.19 4.08
C PRO A 78 -5.53 -10.80 4.20
N ASN A 79 -4.66 -10.10 4.87
CA ASN A 79 -3.26 -10.49 5.08
C ASN A 79 -2.43 -10.43 3.80
N ALA A 80 -2.91 -9.79 2.76
CA ALA A 80 -2.12 -9.65 1.53
C ALA A 80 -0.84 -8.90 1.82
N PRO A 81 0.29 -9.35 1.29
CA PRO A 81 1.56 -8.68 1.52
C PRO A 81 1.81 -7.61 0.47
N PHE A 82 2.29 -6.47 0.91
CA PHE A 82 2.71 -5.40 0.03
C PHE A 82 4.11 -4.98 0.44
N ILE A 83 4.86 -4.41 -0.48
CA ILE A 83 6.18 -3.87 -0.18
C ILE A 83 6.20 -2.43 -0.66
N VAL A 84 6.62 -1.53 0.22
CA VAL A 84 6.82 -0.13 -0.11
C VAL A 84 8.31 0.12 -0.07
N LEU A 85 8.87 0.59 -1.16
CA LEU A 85 10.31 0.77 -1.26
C LEU A 85 10.62 2.01 -2.08
N PRO A 86 11.81 2.60 -1.90
CA PRO A 86 12.19 3.75 -2.69
C PRO A 86 12.28 3.35 -4.15
N GLY A 87 11.63 4.11 -4.98
CA GLY A 87 11.70 3.82 -6.40
C GLY A 87 12.88 4.58 -6.94
N ARG A 88 13.92 3.86 -7.53
CA ARG A 88 14.97 4.48 -7.97
C ARG A 88 14.68 5.15 -9.17
N ARG A 89 14.75 6.25 -9.36
CA ARG A 89 14.55 6.85 -10.43
C ARG A 89 15.69 6.95 -11.11
N GLN A 90 15.88 6.64 -12.12
CA GLN A 90 16.90 6.67 -12.88
C GLN A 90 17.15 7.95 -13.28
N PRO A 91 18.06 8.44 -13.08
CA PRO A 91 18.32 9.70 -13.39
C PRO A 91 18.55 9.71 -14.79
N VAL A 92 18.57 9.64 -15.38
CA VAL A 92 18.72 9.71 -16.49
C VAL A 92 19.37 10.38 -17.09
N ARG A 93 19.77 10.53 -17.06
CA ARG A 93 20.29 11.06 -17.39
C ARG A 93 20.57 11.15 -17.75
#